data_0f5a3926491d543f80ab53b11fdbae05
#
_entry.id   0f5a3926491d543f80ab53b11fdbae05
#
_cell.length_a   1.000
_cell.length_b   1.000
_cell.length_c   1.000
_cell.angle_alpha   90.00
_cell.angle_beta   90.00
_cell.angle_gamma   90.00
#
_symmetry.space_group_name_H-M   'P 1'
#
loop_
_entity.id
_entity.type
_entity.pdbx_description
1 polymer ?
#
loop_
_entity_poly.entity_id
_entity_poly.type
_entity_poly.pdbx_seq_one_letter_code
_entity_poly.pdbx_strand_id
1 'polypeptide(L)'
;PAGIIKLVIYIILGFDIYFFYFGSKGIMSTIGLGISLCMLFIFTVMDYFVWTLIITFKFSLKQIYRNSFKFVFINMKMNLVCFFSILLVYAANVGILFLASGYYIVALTFEILLYILLFPSFRFLLVQFCTFPSIKKCIIDPYYRDHPDEDLDKRRDLGIEVEEKKPEKAEDGEEDAEEPENVFED
;
A
#
# COMPACT_ATOMS: atom_id res chain seq x y z
N PRO A 1 0.80 -13.73 12.88
CA PRO A 1 -0.66 -13.87 12.66
C PRO A 1 -1.15 -13.13 11.40
N ALA A 2 -0.60 -11.95 11.04
CA ALA A 2 -1.05 -11.19 9.86
C ALA A 2 -0.95 -12.00 8.55
N GLY A 3 0.12 -12.77 8.35
CA GLY A 3 0.29 -13.61 7.17
C GLY A 3 -0.75 -14.72 7.03
N ILE A 4 -1.18 -15.30 8.14
CA ILE A 4 -2.22 -16.35 8.15
C ILE A 4 -3.58 -15.75 7.77
N ILE A 5 -3.93 -14.60 8.33
CA ILE A 5 -5.16 -13.87 8.00
C ILE A 5 -5.21 -13.56 6.51
N LYS A 6 -4.11 -13.03 5.97
CA LYS A 6 -3.95 -12.77 4.54
C LYS A 6 -4.20 -14.02 3.70
N LEU A 7 -3.53 -15.12 4.02
CA LEU A 7 -3.64 -16.38 3.27
C LEU A 7 -5.09 -16.88 3.24
N VAL A 8 -5.79 -16.86 4.38
CA VAL A 8 -7.20 -17.25 4.47
C VAL A 8 -8.10 -16.38 3.59
N ILE A 9 -7.91 -15.06 3.63
CA ILE A 9 -8.68 -14.12 2.80
C ILE A 9 -8.48 -14.39 1.31
N TYR A 10 -7.22 -14.57 0.86
CA TYR A 10 -6.95 -14.84 -0.56
C TYR A 10 -7.49 -16.21 -1.02
N ILE A 11 -7.49 -17.24 -0.16
CA ILE A 11 -8.11 -18.53 -0.47
C ILE A 11 -9.62 -18.36 -0.66
N ILE A 12 -10.30 -17.66 0.25
CA ILE A 12 -11.76 -17.43 0.17
C ILE A 12 -12.07 -16.65 -1.12
N LEU A 13 -11.39 -15.55 -1.37
CA LEU A 13 -11.61 -14.74 -2.58
C LEU A 13 -11.30 -15.51 -3.86
N GLY A 14 -10.25 -16.32 -3.89
CA GLY A 14 -9.93 -17.18 -5.02
C GLY A 14 -11.03 -18.21 -5.29
N PHE A 15 -11.60 -18.80 -4.23
CA PHE A 15 -12.72 -19.73 -4.34
C PHE A 15 -13.99 -19.02 -4.85
N ASP A 16 -14.30 -17.82 -4.35
CA ASP A 16 -15.45 -17.03 -4.82
C ASP A 16 -15.32 -16.67 -6.30
N ILE A 17 -14.13 -16.20 -6.73
CA ILE A 17 -13.88 -15.88 -8.15
C ILE A 17 -14.04 -17.13 -9.02
N TYR A 18 -13.47 -18.27 -8.60
CA TYR A 18 -13.60 -19.53 -9.31
C TYR A 18 -15.06 -19.96 -9.43
N PHE A 19 -15.82 -19.89 -8.34
CA PHE A 19 -17.23 -20.27 -8.30
C PHE A 19 -18.08 -19.39 -9.23
N PHE A 20 -17.92 -18.06 -9.18
CA PHE A 20 -18.70 -17.16 -10.03
C PHE A 20 -18.27 -17.19 -11.50
N TYR A 21 -17.03 -17.53 -11.80
CA TYR A 21 -16.55 -17.62 -13.17
C TYR A 21 -16.94 -18.93 -13.86
N PHE A 22 -16.81 -20.07 -13.17
CA PHE A 22 -17.04 -21.40 -13.75
C PHE A 22 -18.36 -22.06 -13.33
N GLY A 23 -18.82 -21.81 -12.10
CA GLY A 23 -19.92 -22.55 -11.49
C GLY A 23 -21.31 -22.00 -11.78
N SER A 24 -21.43 -20.74 -12.17
CA SER A 24 -22.71 -20.08 -12.33
C SER A 24 -22.76 -19.27 -13.63
N LYS A 25 -23.91 -19.24 -14.28
CA LYS A 25 -24.14 -18.44 -15.50
C LYS A 25 -25.32 -17.50 -15.28
N GLY A 26 -25.18 -16.22 -15.72
CA GLY A 26 -26.23 -15.23 -15.65
C GLY A 26 -25.81 -13.93 -14.96
N ILE A 27 -26.75 -13.00 -14.85
CA ILE A 27 -26.50 -11.64 -14.31
C ILE A 27 -25.97 -11.71 -12.87
N MET A 28 -26.51 -12.58 -12.03
CA MET A 28 -26.07 -12.73 -10.63
C MET A 28 -24.62 -13.20 -10.52
N SER A 29 -24.19 -14.08 -11.42
CA SER A 29 -22.78 -14.51 -11.49
C SER A 29 -21.85 -13.35 -11.89
N THR A 30 -22.25 -12.56 -12.85
CA THR A 30 -21.45 -11.39 -13.29
C THR A 30 -21.33 -10.36 -12.17
N ILE A 31 -22.40 -10.09 -11.43
CA ILE A 31 -22.39 -9.17 -10.29
C ILE A 31 -21.49 -9.75 -9.17
N GLY A 32 -21.64 -11.04 -8.83
CA GLY A 32 -20.84 -11.72 -7.84
C GLY A 32 -19.34 -11.68 -8.17
N LEU A 33 -18.98 -11.95 -9.43
CA LEU A 33 -17.61 -11.84 -9.92
C LEU A 33 -17.08 -10.41 -9.78
N GLY A 34 -17.87 -9.40 -10.15
CA GLY A 34 -17.49 -8.00 -10.00
C GLY A 34 -17.21 -7.61 -8.55
N ILE A 35 -18.07 -8.03 -7.63
CA ILE A 35 -17.87 -7.79 -6.18
C ILE A 35 -16.61 -8.49 -5.68
N SER A 36 -16.36 -9.75 -6.04
CA SER A 36 -15.18 -10.51 -5.63
C SER A 36 -13.89 -9.88 -6.16
N LEU A 37 -13.90 -9.37 -7.40
CA LEU A 37 -12.74 -8.64 -7.97
C LEU A 37 -12.51 -7.29 -7.26
N CYS A 38 -13.57 -6.55 -6.92
CA CYS A 38 -13.45 -5.32 -6.13
C CYS A 38 -12.87 -5.61 -4.74
N MET A 39 -13.34 -6.66 -4.08
CA MET A 39 -12.79 -7.07 -2.78
C MET A 39 -11.33 -7.49 -2.89
N LEU A 40 -10.97 -8.25 -3.93
CA LEU A 40 -9.58 -8.64 -4.19
C LEU A 40 -8.68 -7.39 -4.36
N PHE A 41 -9.14 -6.39 -5.10
CA PHE A 41 -8.43 -5.13 -5.27
C PHE A 41 -8.24 -4.41 -3.93
N ILE A 42 -9.32 -4.23 -3.14
CA ILE A 42 -9.26 -3.56 -1.83
C ILE A 42 -8.28 -4.27 -0.90
N PHE A 43 -8.36 -5.59 -0.78
CA PHE A 43 -7.46 -6.36 0.09
C PHE A 43 -6.01 -6.34 -0.39
N THR A 44 -5.77 -6.34 -1.71
CA THR A 44 -4.41 -6.24 -2.27
C THR A 44 -3.78 -4.89 -1.94
N VAL A 45 -4.52 -3.80 -2.11
CA VAL A 45 -4.05 -2.45 -1.77
C VAL A 45 -3.87 -2.31 -0.25
N MET A 46 -4.81 -2.81 0.54
CA MET A 46 -4.71 -2.82 2.00
C MET A 46 -3.44 -3.54 2.49
N ASP A 47 -3.06 -4.66 1.84
CA ASP A 47 -1.84 -5.41 2.15
C ASP A 47 -0.55 -4.58 1.96
N TYR A 48 -0.54 -3.63 1.02
CA TYR A 48 0.60 -2.73 0.84
C TYR A 48 0.85 -1.87 2.08
N PHE A 49 -0.23 -1.36 2.69
CA PHE A 49 -0.13 -0.53 3.89
C PHE A 49 0.11 -1.36 5.15
N VAL A 50 -0.51 -2.55 5.27
CA VAL A 50 -0.35 -3.42 6.44
C VAL A 50 1.12 -3.71 6.74
N TRP A 51 1.90 -4.11 5.74
CA TRP A 51 3.32 -4.43 5.94
C TRP A 51 4.14 -3.20 6.30
N THR A 52 3.89 -2.08 5.65
CA THR A 52 4.57 -0.82 5.96
C THR A 52 4.27 -0.36 7.38
N LEU A 53 2.99 -0.39 7.81
CA LEU A 53 2.59 0.02 9.15
C LEU A 53 3.13 -0.92 10.25
N ILE A 54 3.20 -2.23 10.01
CA ILE A 54 3.79 -3.19 10.96
C ILE A 54 5.27 -2.89 11.23
N ILE A 55 6.01 -2.55 10.19
CA ILE A 55 7.47 -2.35 10.28
C ILE A 55 7.78 -0.97 10.88
N THR A 56 6.98 0.05 10.53
CA THR A 56 7.28 1.45 10.87
C THR A 56 6.72 1.86 12.23
N PHE A 57 5.56 1.32 12.62
CA PHE A 57 4.83 1.77 13.82
C PHE A 57 4.53 0.63 14.78
N LYS A 58 4.49 0.94 16.10
CA LYS A 58 4.12 0.00 17.16
C LYS A 58 2.60 -0.06 17.38
N PHE A 59 1.83 -0.18 16.31
CA PHE A 59 0.36 -0.28 16.40
C PHE A 59 -0.11 -1.69 16.74
N SER A 60 -1.29 -1.79 17.38
CA SER A 60 -1.98 -3.07 17.52
C SER A 60 -2.47 -3.57 16.15
N LEU A 61 -2.62 -4.89 15.97
CA LEU A 61 -3.10 -5.46 14.72
C LEU A 61 -4.45 -4.85 14.27
N LYS A 62 -5.36 -4.61 15.23
CA LYS A 62 -6.66 -3.99 14.95
C LYS A 62 -6.51 -2.58 14.38
N GLN A 63 -5.63 -1.76 14.96
CA GLN A 63 -5.33 -0.42 14.47
C GLN A 63 -4.68 -0.44 13.09
N ILE A 64 -3.74 -1.37 12.85
CA ILE A 64 -3.09 -1.54 11.55
C ILE A 64 -4.12 -1.82 10.45
N TYR A 65 -5.02 -2.80 10.64
CA TYR A 65 -6.02 -3.14 9.64
C TYR A 65 -7.04 -2.00 9.43
N ARG A 66 -7.46 -1.34 10.51
CA ARG A 66 -8.38 -0.18 10.44
C ARG A 66 -7.76 0.98 9.66
N ASN A 67 -6.51 1.31 9.96
CA ASN A 67 -5.80 2.39 9.28
C ASN A 67 -5.46 2.03 7.82
N SER A 68 -5.02 0.79 7.55
CA SER A 68 -4.78 0.32 6.19
C SER A 68 -6.02 0.43 5.32
N PHE A 69 -7.19 0.08 5.86
CA PHE A 69 -8.46 0.22 5.16
C PHE A 69 -8.79 1.69 4.82
N LYS A 70 -8.57 2.62 5.75
CA LYS A 70 -8.74 4.06 5.48
C LYS A 70 -7.81 4.53 4.35
N PHE A 71 -6.54 4.11 4.35
CA PHE A 71 -5.56 4.47 3.33
C PHE A 71 -5.91 4.00 1.91
N VAL A 72 -6.66 2.91 1.77
CA VAL A 72 -7.14 2.46 0.46
C VAL A 72 -7.94 3.57 -0.23
N PHE A 73 -8.78 4.29 0.51
CA PHE A 73 -9.66 5.33 -0.04
C PHE A 73 -9.02 6.72 -0.07
N ILE A 74 -8.20 7.08 0.93
CA ILE A 74 -7.58 8.41 1.02
C ILE A 74 -6.71 8.70 -0.21
N ASN A 75 -5.96 7.73 -0.70
CA ASN A 75 -5.05 7.92 -1.84
C ASN A 75 -5.36 6.99 -3.01
N MET A 76 -6.62 6.87 -3.35
CA MET A 76 -7.10 5.91 -4.34
C MET A 76 -6.39 6.04 -5.70
N LYS A 77 -6.07 7.26 -6.16
CA LYS A 77 -5.35 7.49 -7.42
C LYS A 77 -3.96 6.83 -7.43
N MET A 78 -3.14 7.09 -6.40
CA MET A 78 -1.80 6.48 -6.29
C MET A 78 -1.88 4.97 -6.08
N ASN A 79 -2.88 4.51 -5.34
CA ASN A 79 -3.12 3.08 -5.13
C ASN A 79 -3.44 2.36 -6.43
N LEU A 80 -4.26 2.97 -7.31
CA LEU A 80 -4.54 2.47 -8.65
C LEU A 80 -3.27 2.43 -9.51
N VAL A 81 -2.50 3.50 -9.53
CA VAL A 81 -1.22 3.56 -10.26
C VAL A 81 -0.28 2.45 -9.79
N CYS A 82 -0.12 2.28 -8.48
CA CYS A 82 0.71 1.23 -7.90
C CYS A 82 0.22 -0.18 -8.32
N PHE A 83 -1.08 -0.43 -8.20
CA PHE A 83 -1.68 -1.71 -8.57
C PHE A 83 -1.46 -2.05 -10.04
N PHE A 84 -1.76 -1.11 -10.95
CA PHE A 84 -1.58 -1.33 -12.39
C PHE A 84 -0.11 -1.42 -12.79
N SER A 85 0.79 -0.69 -12.14
CA SER A 85 2.24 -0.82 -12.36
C SER A 85 2.75 -2.21 -12.00
N ILE A 86 2.31 -2.75 -10.85
CA ILE A 86 2.65 -4.12 -10.44
C ILE A 86 2.06 -5.14 -11.43
N LEU A 87 0.80 -4.95 -11.82
CA LEU A 87 0.14 -5.83 -12.80
C LEU A 87 0.87 -5.83 -14.15
N LEU A 88 1.29 -4.65 -14.63
CA LEU A 88 2.07 -4.50 -15.87
C LEU A 88 3.38 -5.28 -15.81
N VAL A 89 4.09 -5.19 -14.67
CA VAL A 89 5.34 -5.91 -14.46
C VAL A 89 5.13 -7.43 -14.50
N TYR A 90 4.06 -7.94 -13.86
CA TYR A 90 3.71 -9.36 -13.95
C TYR A 90 3.31 -9.78 -15.36
N ALA A 91 2.53 -8.95 -16.06
CA ALA A 91 2.13 -9.22 -17.44
C ALA A 91 3.34 -9.26 -18.39
N ALA A 92 4.31 -8.34 -18.21
CA ALA A 92 5.55 -8.33 -18.98
C ALA A 92 6.36 -9.63 -18.77
N ASN A 93 6.45 -10.13 -17.53
CA ASN A 93 7.12 -11.40 -17.26
C ASN A 93 6.47 -12.59 -17.97
N VAL A 94 5.15 -12.70 -17.86
CA VAL A 94 4.41 -13.74 -18.58
C VAL A 94 4.63 -13.61 -20.09
N GLY A 95 4.67 -12.37 -20.61
CA GLY A 95 4.95 -12.08 -22.02
C GLY A 95 6.34 -12.57 -22.48
N ILE A 96 7.36 -12.40 -21.64
CA ILE A 96 8.73 -12.88 -21.93
C ILE A 96 8.75 -14.41 -22.09
N LEU A 97 8.05 -15.15 -21.21
CA LEU A 97 7.94 -16.61 -21.32
C LEU A 97 7.29 -17.05 -22.64
N PHE A 98 6.25 -16.34 -23.09
CA PHE A 98 5.63 -16.65 -24.38
C PHE A 98 6.56 -16.36 -25.57
N LEU A 99 7.31 -15.26 -25.55
CA LEU A 99 8.25 -14.91 -26.60
C LEU A 99 9.44 -15.87 -26.68
N ALA A 100 9.85 -16.40 -25.51
CA ALA A 100 10.99 -17.33 -25.41
C ALA A 100 10.59 -18.81 -25.63
N SER A 101 9.45 -19.09 -26.24
CA SER A 101 8.91 -20.46 -26.41
C SER A 101 9.86 -21.46 -27.04
N GLY A 102 10.79 -21.01 -27.91
CA GLY A 102 11.84 -21.85 -28.51
C GLY A 102 12.96 -22.29 -27.55
N TYR A 103 13.14 -21.58 -26.44
CA TYR A 103 14.15 -21.83 -25.41
C TYR A 103 13.54 -21.95 -24.02
N TYR A 104 12.38 -22.59 -23.95
CA TYR A 104 11.51 -22.59 -22.77
C TYR A 104 12.21 -22.94 -21.46
N ILE A 105 13.10 -23.98 -21.45
CA ILE A 105 13.80 -24.41 -20.22
C ILE A 105 14.76 -23.31 -19.73
N VAL A 106 15.49 -22.68 -20.61
CA VAL A 106 16.46 -21.61 -20.27
C VAL A 106 15.69 -20.37 -19.79
N ALA A 107 14.62 -19.99 -20.50
CA ALA A 107 13.76 -18.87 -20.14
C ALA A 107 13.11 -19.09 -18.77
N LEU A 108 12.56 -20.28 -18.51
CA LEU A 108 11.96 -20.63 -17.23
C LEU A 108 12.96 -20.55 -16.07
N THR A 109 14.19 -21.07 -16.29
CA THR A 109 15.24 -21.02 -15.25
C THR A 109 15.62 -19.57 -14.93
N PHE A 110 15.75 -18.73 -15.95
CA PHE A 110 16.08 -17.32 -15.79
C PHE A 110 14.94 -16.56 -15.09
N GLU A 111 13.68 -16.84 -15.46
CA GLU A 111 12.48 -16.26 -14.82
C GLU A 111 12.35 -16.64 -13.34
N ILE A 112 12.61 -17.89 -12.98
CA ILE A 112 12.61 -18.32 -11.58
C ILE A 112 13.66 -17.55 -10.79
N LEU A 113 14.87 -17.38 -11.35
CA LEU A 113 15.94 -16.63 -10.71
C LEU A 113 15.55 -15.15 -10.52
N LEU A 114 15.02 -14.50 -11.56
CA LEU A 114 14.52 -13.13 -11.49
C LEU A 114 13.39 -12.99 -10.46
N TYR A 115 12.46 -13.94 -10.46
CA TYR A 115 11.31 -13.93 -9.55
C TYR A 115 11.75 -14.03 -8.10
N ILE A 116 12.76 -14.82 -7.77
CA ILE A 116 13.26 -14.99 -6.40
C ILE A 116 14.08 -13.77 -5.95
N LEU A 117 14.98 -13.26 -6.81
CA LEU A 117 15.95 -12.24 -6.43
C LEU A 117 15.45 -10.80 -6.65
N LEU A 118 14.89 -10.51 -7.80
CA LEU A 118 14.60 -9.15 -8.23
C LEU A 118 13.17 -8.70 -7.92
N PHE A 119 12.21 -9.58 -8.17
CA PHE A 119 10.79 -9.23 -8.07
C PHE A 119 10.32 -8.81 -6.69
N PRO A 120 10.66 -9.52 -5.60
CA PRO A 120 10.22 -9.11 -4.26
C PRO A 120 10.79 -7.74 -3.87
N SER A 121 12.06 -7.50 -4.19
CA SER A 121 12.73 -6.23 -3.90
C SER A 121 12.14 -5.08 -4.70
N PHE A 122 11.94 -5.27 -6.00
CA PHE A 122 11.35 -4.26 -6.87
C PHE A 122 9.90 -3.95 -6.49
N ARG A 123 9.10 -4.98 -6.23
CA ARG A 123 7.72 -4.82 -5.76
C ARG A 123 7.67 -4.03 -4.45
N PHE A 124 8.53 -4.39 -3.49
CA PHE A 124 8.59 -3.71 -2.20
C PHE A 124 8.95 -2.23 -2.37
N LEU A 125 9.97 -1.93 -3.18
CA LEU A 125 10.38 -0.54 -3.46
C LEU A 125 9.25 0.26 -4.11
N LEU A 126 8.58 -0.30 -5.10
CA LEU A 126 7.47 0.36 -5.80
C LEU A 126 6.29 0.63 -4.87
N VAL A 127 5.95 -0.35 -4.02
CA VAL A 127 4.90 -0.19 -3.00
C VAL A 127 5.29 0.92 -2.02
N GLN A 128 6.53 0.94 -1.50
CA GLN A 128 6.98 1.98 -0.57
C GLN A 128 6.95 3.35 -1.21
N PHE A 129 7.38 3.47 -2.47
CA PHE A 129 7.33 4.73 -3.19
C PHE A 129 5.91 5.29 -3.32
N CYS A 130 4.92 4.43 -3.55
CA CYS A 130 3.51 4.83 -3.67
C CYS A 130 2.83 5.09 -2.32
N THR A 131 3.16 4.31 -1.27
CA THR A 131 2.47 4.38 0.02
C THR A 131 3.07 5.37 1.00
N PHE A 132 4.39 5.59 0.95
CA PHE A 132 5.10 6.45 1.88
C PHE A 132 4.59 7.91 1.91
N PRO A 133 4.31 8.57 0.76
CA PRO A 133 3.78 9.94 0.78
C PRO A 133 2.46 10.07 1.54
N SER A 134 1.60 9.05 1.44
CA SER A 134 0.31 9.01 2.14
C SER A 134 0.47 8.84 3.64
N ILE A 135 1.36 7.92 4.04
CA ILE A 135 1.68 7.68 5.45
C ILE A 135 2.34 8.92 6.06
N LYS A 136 3.27 9.53 5.33
CA LYS A 136 3.93 10.76 5.77
C LYS A 136 2.90 11.84 6.04
N LYS A 137 2.05 12.16 5.08
CA LYS A 137 1.04 13.22 5.19
C LYS A 137 0.02 12.98 6.30
N CYS A 138 -0.42 11.73 6.50
CA CYS A 138 -1.54 11.43 7.40
C CYS A 138 -1.14 11.00 8.82
N ILE A 139 0.10 10.54 9.02
CA ILE A 139 0.57 10.05 10.33
C ILE A 139 1.80 10.83 10.78
N ILE A 140 2.83 10.93 9.92
CA ILE A 140 4.13 11.46 10.32
C ILE A 140 4.07 12.99 10.47
N ASP A 141 3.55 13.69 9.47
CA ASP A 141 3.52 15.17 9.49
C ASP A 141 2.62 15.71 10.62
N PRO A 142 1.41 15.16 10.91
CA PRO A 142 0.63 15.58 12.08
C PRO A 142 1.35 15.29 13.40
N TYR A 143 1.96 14.11 13.55
CA TYR A 143 2.70 13.76 14.76
C TYR A 143 3.82 14.78 15.06
N TYR A 144 4.66 15.12 14.08
CA TYR A 144 5.75 16.09 14.27
C TYR A 144 5.26 17.54 14.38
N ARG A 145 4.08 17.86 13.87
CA ARG A 145 3.46 19.17 14.12
C ARG A 145 3.07 19.31 15.59
N ASP A 146 2.58 18.23 16.20
CA ASP A 146 2.16 18.21 17.61
C ASP A 146 3.38 18.03 18.56
N HIS A 147 4.51 17.50 18.06
CA HIS A 147 5.76 17.26 18.80
C HIS A 147 6.97 17.88 18.09
N PRO A 148 7.04 19.22 17.98
CA PRO A 148 8.09 19.91 17.21
C PRO A 148 9.50 19.67 17.77
N ASP A 149 9.63 19.49 19.08
CA ASP A 149 10.92 19.28 19.74
C ASP A 149 11.56 17.94 19.34
N GLU A 150 10.75 16.89 19.15
CA GLU A 150 11.25 15.58 18.69
C GLU A 150 11.76 15.59 17.25
N ASP A 151 11.20 16.41 16.36
CA ASP A 151 11.69 16.59 15.00
C ASP A 151 13.04 17.31 14.98
N LEU A 152 13.18 18.33 15.80
CA LEU A 152 14.42 19.09 15.94
C LEU A 152 15.56 18.23 16.46
N ASP A 153 15.34 17.42 17.48
CA ASP A 153 16.34 16.51 18.05
C ASP A 153 16.79 15.47 17.02
N LYS A 154 15.87 14.87 16.27
CA LYS A 154 16.23 13.91 15.20
C LYS A 154 17.04 14.55 14.08
N ARG A 155 16.72 15.78 13.69
CA ARG A 155 17.49 16.51 12.67
C ARG A 155 18.89 16.83 13.17
N ARG A 156 19.03 17.21 14.46
CA ARG A 156 20.34 17.43 15.10
C ARG A 156 21.18 16.15 15.13
N ASP A 157 20.57 15.00 15.48
CA ASP A 157 21.25 13.70 15.51
C ASP A 157 21.71 13.25 14.12
N LEU A 158 21.02 13.66 13.06
CA LEU A 158 21.39 13.40 11.68
C LEU A 158 22.38 14.41 11.10
N GLY A 159 22.81 15.41 11.89
CA GLY A 159 23.73 16.46 11.42
C GLY A 159 23.13 17.40 10.37
N ILE A 160 21.81 17.49 10.29
CA ILE A 160 21.11 18.42 9.39
C ILE A 160 21.04 19.78 10.07
N GLU A 161 21.60 20.82 9.44
CA GLU A 161 21.47 22.19 9.94
C GLU A 161 20.00 22.57 10.07
N VAL A 162 19.57 22.83 11.30
CA VAL A 162 18.21 23.28 11.60
C VAL A 162 18.25 24.79 11.64
N GLU A 163 17.74 25.47 10.61
CA GLU A 163 17.40 26.87 10.71
C GLU A 163 16.27 27.00 11.75
N GLU A 164 16.61 27.54 12.91
CA GLU A 164 15.62 27.94 13.92
C GLU A 164 14.72 29.02 13.29
N LYS A 165 13.55 28.62 12.80
CA LYS A 165 12.49 29.57 12.50
C LYS A 165 12.17 30.30 13.79
N LYS A 166 12.63 31.57 13.93
CA LYS A 166 12.13 32.46 14.97
C LYS A 166 10.58 32.37 14.96
N PRO A 167 9.95 32.28 16.14
CA PRO A 167 8.50 32.30 16.21
C PRO A 167 8.02 33.57 15.51
N GLU A 168 7.41 33.41 14.35
CA GLU A 168 6.61 34.47 13.73
C GLU A 168 5.53 34.83 14.74
N LYS A 169 5.61 36.08 15.25
CA LYS A 169 4.54 36.62 16.07
C LYS A 169 3.23 36.41 15.32
N ALA A 170 2.30 35.76 15.99
CA ALA A 170 0.93 35.68 15.54
C ALA A 170 0.43 37.08 15.24
N GLU A 171 0.35 37.45 13.97
CA GLU A 171 -0.55 38.51 13.53
C GLU A 171 -1.93 37.90 13.47
N ASP A 172 -2.81 38.42 14.32
CA ASP A 172 -4.22 38.12 14.40
C ASP A 172 -4.85 38.22 13.00
N GLY A 173 -5.13 37.11 12.38
CA GLY A 173 -5.94 36.94 11.19
C GLY A 173 -6.83 35.73 11.44
N GLU A 174 -8.05 36.00 11.93
CA GLU A 174 -9.16 35.08 11.92
C GLU A 174 -9.42 34.68 10.47
N GLU A 175 -8.89 33.54 10.03
CA GLU A 175 -9.41 32.78 8.89
C GLU A 175 -9.83 31.42 9.45
N ASP A 176 -11.14 31.16 9.37
CA ASP A 176 -11.80 29.89 9.64
C ASP A 176 -11.13 28.76 8.85
N ALA A 177 -10.04 28.24 9.37
CA ALA A 177 -9.44 27.01 8.89
C ALA A 177 -10.20 25.87 9.59
N GLU A 178 -11.09 25.21 8.86
CA GLU A 178 -11.65 23.93 9.25
C GLU A 178 -10.50 23.03 9.70
N GLU A 179 -10.43 22.71 10.99
CA GLU A 179 -9.48 21.74 11.53
C GLU A 179 -9.65 20.43 10.80
N PRO A 180 -8.60 19.87 10.18
CA PRO A 180 -8.70 18.54 9.63
C PRO A 180 -8.93 17.55 10.77
N GLU A 181 -10.14 17.03 10.83
CA GLU A 181 -10.56 15.99 11.74
C GLU A 181 -9.48 14.91 11.82
N ASN A 182 -8.93 14.66 13.01
CA ASN A 182 -7.93 13.62 13.22
C ASN A 182 -8.51 12.26 12.82
N VAL A 183 -8.26 11.86 11.59
CA VAL A 183 -8.79 10.64 10.97
C VAL A 183 -8.21 9.38 11.61
N PHE A 184 -7.13 9.52 12.39
CA PHE A 184 -6.43 8.40 13.02
C PHE A 184 -6.38 8.60 14.53
N GLU A 185 -7.18 7.82 15.26
CA GLU A 185 -7.12 7.69 16.72
C GLU A 185 -6.10 6.62 17.08
N ASP A 186 -5.34 6.88 18.14
CA ASP A 186 -4.37 5.95 18.74
C ASP A 186 -5.00 4.63 19.25
#